data_d89f37dafd492678c9432ffe287d246b
#
_entry.id   d89f37dafd492678c9432ffe287d246b
#
_cell.length_a   1.000
_cell.length_b   1.000
_cell.length_c   1.000
_cell.angle_alpha   90.00
_cell.angle_beta   90.00
_cell.angle_gamma   90.00
#
_symmetry.space_group_name_H-M   'P 1'
#
loop_
_entity.id
_entity.type
_entity.pdbx_description
1 polymer ?
#
loop_
_entity_poly.entity_id
_entity_poly.type
_entity_poly.pdbx_seq_one_letter_code
_entity_poly.pdbx_strand_id
1 'polypeptide(L)'
;MNGKTETERLLLRPLSPSDAEAVFAYSREVNVGINAGWKPHESLEESEDALEKVFCGKKGIFGIVHKIDGKLIGTIGVIDDPKRSNPKAGMLGYAMSESYWGKGLMTEAAQTVLRFAFGHMALDLVSAYCYPHNLRSKRVLEKCGFAYEGWLAQSELRFDGALMDEECYVLLKNKSFKE
;
A
#
# COMPACT_ATOMS: atom_id res chain seq x y z
N MET A 1 -15.19 -7.75 1.91
CA MET A 1 -15.46 -6.36 2.34
C MET A 1 -16.06 -5.63 1.15
N ASN A 2 -17.35 -5.42 1.15
CA ASN A 2 -18.00 -4.48 0.22
C ASN A 2 -18.20 -3.11 0.91
N GLY A 3 -17.38 -2.78 1.88
CA GLY A 3 -17.61 -1.60 2.68
C GLY A 3 -16.40 -1.15 3.48
N LYS A 4 -16.68 -0.34 4.45
CA LYS A 4 -15.74 0.25 5.37
C LYS A 4 -15.29 -0.76 6.43
N THR A 5 -14.03 -0.71 6.83
CA THR A 5 -13.51 -1.44 7.98
C THR A 5 -12.86 -0.47 8.93
N GLU A 6 -13.18 -0.58 10.19
CA GLU A 6 -12.61 0.27 11.24
C GLU A 6 -11.55 -0.47 12.04
N THR A 7 -10.53 0.26 12.43
CA THR A 7 -9.55 -0.12 13.43
C THR A 7 -9.66 0.80 14.64
N GLU A 8 -8.73 0.75 15.57
CA GLU A 8 -8.70 1.69 16.69
C GLU A 8 -8.61 3.14 16.23
N ARG A 9 -7.71 3.45 15.31
CA ARG A 9 -7.38 4.83 14.88
C ARG A 9 -7.78 5.16 13.45
N LEU A 10 -8.12 4.15 12.63
CA LEU A 10 -8.31 4.30 11.20
C LEU A 10 -9.68 3.81 10.75
N LEU A 11 -10.17 4.41 9.67
CA LEU A 11 -11.25 3.90 8.84
C LEU A 11 -10.67 3.59 7.45
N LEU A 12 -10.71 2.32 7.07
CA LEU A 12 -10.36 1.86 5.72
C LEU A 12 -11.64 1.78 4.89
N ARG A 13 -11.68 2.50 3.77
CA ARG A 13 -12.84 2.54 2.88
C ARG A 13 -12.44 2.56 1.41
N PRO A 14 -13.31 2.14 0.50
CA PRO A 14 -13.10 2.37 -0.93
C PRO A 14 -12.86 3.87 -1.19
N LEU A 15 -12.05 4.15 -2.22
CA LEU A 15 -11.86 5.51 -2.70
C LEU A 15 -12.95 5.88 -3.70
N SER A 16 -13.18 7.18 -3.83
CA SER A 16 -14.11 7.80 -4.76
C SER A 16 -13.46 8.99 -5.46
N PRO A 17 -14.01 9.48 -6.58
CA PRO A 17 -13.49 10.67 -7.25
C PRO A 17 -13.41 11.91 -6.35
N SER A 18 -14.27 12.02 -5.35
CA SER A 18 -14.26 13.13 -4.38
C SER A 18 -13.03 13.14 -3.45
N ASP A 19 -12.20 12.11 -3.48
CA ASP A 19 -10.96 12.02 -2.69
C ASP A 19 -9.76 12.68 -3.38
N ALA A 20 -9.92 13.26 -4.57
CA ALA A 20 -8.83 13.77 -5.40
C ALA A 20 -7.93 14.77 -4.67
N GLU A 21 -8.50 15.76 -3.99
CA GLU A 21 -7.74 16.75 -3.23
C GLU A 21 -6.92 16.10 -2.10
N ALA A 22 -7.49 15.12 -1.40
CA ALA A 22 -6.80 14.44 -0.32
C ALA A 22 -5.70 13.50 -0.86
N VAL A 23 -5.93 12.85 -2.00
CA VAL A 23 -4.90 12.06 -2.70
C VAL A 23 -3.78 12.99 -3.17
N PHE A 24 -4.11 14.12 -3.78
CA PHE A 24 -3.12 15.12 -4.21
C PHE A 24 -2.27 15.63 -3.04
N ALA A 25 -2.89 15.88 -1.89
CA ALA A 25 -2.20 16.40 -0.72
C ALA A 25 -1.00 15.53 -0.29
N TYR A 26 -1.14 14.19 -0.26
CA TYR A 26 -0.02 13.32 0.10
C TYR A 26 0.82 12.87 -1.11
N SER A 27 0.23 12.76 -2.31
CA SER A 27 0.96 12.28 -3.49
C SER A 27 1.95 13.29 -4.05
N ARG A 28 1.78 14.58 -3.76
CA ARG A 28 2.74 15.64 -4.09
C ARG A 28 3.94 15.71 -3.16
N GLU A 29 3.90 15.04 -2.01
CA GLU A 29 5.01 14.99 -1.08
C GLU A 29 6.18 14.21 -1.70
N VAL A 30 7.33 14.87 -1.87
CA VAL A 30 8.48 14.31 -2.59
C VAL A 30 8.95 12.99 -1.99
N ASN A 31 9.06 12.92 -0.66
CA ASN A 31 9.50 11.70 0.02
C ASN A 31 8.49 10.57 -0.10
N VAL A 32 7.19 10.86 -0.23
CA VAL A 32 6.16 9.83 -0.46
C VAL A 32 6.35 9.23 -1.84
N GLY A 33 6.39 10.06 -2.90
CA GLY A 33 6.52 9.60 -4.28
C GLY A 33 7.81 8.80 -4.52
N ILE A 34 8.95 9.34 -4.10
CA ILE A 34 10.27 8.68 -4.28
C ILE A 34 10.32 7.30 -3.61
N ASN A 35 9.74 7.14 -2.42
CA ASN A 35 9.75 5.87 -1.70
C ASN A 35 8.67 4.88 -2.17
N ALA A 36 7.67 5.37 -2.89
CA ALA A 36 6.57 4.56 -3.43
C ALA A 36 6.73 4.27 -4.94
N GLY A 37 7.81 4.78 -5.57
CA GLY A 37 8.15 4.51 -6.96
C GLY A 37 7.49 5.42 -8.01
N TRP A 38 6.63 6.36 -7.60
CA TRP A 38 5.98 7.26 -8.54
C TRP A 38 6.53 8.70 -8.50
N LYS A 39 6.33 9.41 -9.60
CA LYS A 39 6.59 10.85 -9.68
C LYS A 39 5.64 11.59 -8.73
N PRO A 40 6.15 12.45 -7.83
CA PRO A 40 5.28 13.32 -7.04
C PRO A 40 4.30 14.09 -7.92
N HIS A 41 3.03 14.09 -7.58
CA HIS A 41 2.01 14.74 -8.38
C HIS A 41 2.23 16.26 -8.42
N GLU A 42 2.16 16.83 -9.59
CA GLU A 42 2.35 18.28 -9.82
C GLU A 42 1.00 19.00 -9.98
N SER A 43 -0.07 18.26 -10.30
CA SER A 43 -1.41 18.82 -10.46
C SER A 43 -2.49 17.95 -9.83
N LEU A 44 -3.65 18.53 -9.58
CA LEU A 44 -4.84 17.80 -9.12
C LEU A 44 -5.30 16.78 -10.15
N GLU A 45 -5.20 17.12 -11.44
CA GLU A 45 -5.56 16.25 -12.57
C GLU A 45 -4.79 14.93 -12.55
N GLU A 46 -3.49 14.94 -12.20
CA GLU A 46 -2.72 13.70 -12.03
C GLU A 46 -3.28 12.81 -10.90
N SER A 47 -3.83 13.40 -9.86
CA SER A 47 -4.46 12.66 -8.76
C SER A 47 -5.85 12.14 -9.14
N GLU A 48 -6.63 12.90 -9.93
CA GLU A 48 -7.91 12.47 -10.50
C GLU A 48 -7.69 11.27 -11.44
N ASP A 49 -6.70 11.35 -12.31
CA ASP A 49 -6.28 10.28 -13.20
C ASP A 49 -5.86 9.02 -12.43
N ALA A 50 -5.06 9.17 -11.38
CA ALA A 50 -4.65 8.05 -10.54
C ALA A 50 -5.85 7.42 -9.81
N LEU A 51 -6.80 8.23 -9.32
CA LEU A 51 -8.03 7.73 -8.71
C LEU A 51 -8.83 6.89 -9.69
N GLU A 52 -9.05 7.38 -10.90
CA GLU A 52 -9.85 6.66 -11.92
C GLU A 52 -9.16 5.37 -12.38
N LYS A 53 -7.87 5.43 -12.72
CA LYS A 53 -7.15 4.33 -13.36
C LYS A 53 -6.66 3.27 -12.37
N VAL A 54 -6.29 3.68 -11.15
CA VAL A 54 -5.57 2.82 -10.19
C VAL A 54 -6.41 2.45 -8.98
N PHE A 55 -7.22 3.37 -8.43
CA PHE A 55 -7.80 3.20 -7.10
C PHE A 55 -9.30 2.94 -7.10
N CYS A 56 -10.09 3.73 -7.83
CA CYS A 56 -11.55 3.63 -7.76
C CYS A 56 -12.08 2.33 -8.36
N GLY A 57 -13.06 1.74 -7.67
CA GLY A 57 -13.70 0.49 -8.12
C GLY A 57 -12.82 -0.76 -8.04
N LYS A 58 -11.57 -0.64 -7.61
CA LYS A 58 -10.66 -1.78 -7.49
C LYS A 58 -10.88 -2.54 -6.19
N LYS A 59 -11.12 -3.85 -6.31
CA LYS A 59 -11.23 -4.73 -5.15
C LYS A 59 -9.85 -4.84 -4.47
N GLY A 60 -9.82 -4.70 -3.15
CA GLY A 60 -8.59 -4.85 -2.38
C GLY A 60 -7.81 -3.57 -2.16
N ILE A 61 -8.26 -2.42 -2.70
CA ILE A 61 -7.63 -1.10 -2.50
C ILE A 61 -8.51 -0.22 -1.61
N PHE A 62 -7.90 0.45 -0.65
CA PHE A 62 -8.59 1.25 0.36
C PHE A 62 -7.87 2.59 0.57
N GLY A 63 -8.65 3.63 0.76
CA GLY A 63 -8.22 4.88 1.37
C GLY A 63 -8.11 4.72 2.89
N ILE A 64 -7.09 5.32 3.47
CA ILE A 64 -6.83 5.32 4.91
C ILE A 64 -7.30 6.66 5.47
N VAL A 65 -8.37 6.66 6.25
CA VAL A 65 -8.88 7.86 6.94
C VAL A 65 -8.47 7.81 8.41
N HIS A 66 -7.80 8.86 8.89
CA HIS A 66 -7.46 9.00 10.31
C HIS A 66 -8.68 9.52 11.06
N LYS A 67 -9.17 8.76 12.05
CA LYS A 67 -10.46 9.01 12.70
C LYS A 67 -10.51 10.36 13.43
N ILE A 68 -9.42 10.74 14.10
CA ILE A 68 -9.38 11.98 14.89
C ILE A 68 -9.46 13.20 13.96
N ASP A 69 -8.72 13.20 12.86
CA ASP A 69 -8.65 14.36 11.95
C ASP A 69 -9.75 14.33 10.88
N GLY A 70 -10.43 13.18 10.71
CA GLY A 70 -11.39 12.96 9.64
C GLY A 70 -10.79 13.01 8.23
N LYS A 71 -9.46 13.00 8.09
CA LYS A 71 -8.75 13.18 6.83
C LYS A 71 -8.33 11.86 6.22
N LEU A 72 -8.46 11.75 4.90
CA LEU A 72 -7.78 10.70 4.14
C LEU A 72 -6.29 11.04 4.09
N ILE A 73 -5.46 10.14 4.61
CA ILE A 73 -4.03 10.35 4.85
C ILE A 73 -3.12 9.47 4.00
N GLY A 74 -3.70 8.58 3.21
CA GLY A 74 -2.94 7.66 2.37
C GLY A 74 -3.83 6.57 1.76
N THR A 75 -3.18 5.66 1.07
CA THR A 75 -3.80 4.49 0.42
C THR A 75 -3.04 3.22 0.75
N ILE A 76 -3.76 2.10 0.73
CA ILE A 76 -3.20 0.76 0.91
C ILE A 76 -4.02 -0.25 0.12
N GLY A 77 -3.38 -1.25 -0.44
CA GLY A 77 -4.10 -2.31 -1.15
C GLY A 77 -3.28 -3.55 -1.41
N VAL A 78 -3.99 -4.61 -1.78
CA VAL A 78 -3.39 -5.83 -2.35
C VAL A 78 -3.93 -5.98 -3.77
N ILE A 79 -3.01 -6.03 -4.71
CA ILE A 79 -3.26 -6.20 -6.15
C ILE A 79 -2.61 -7.50 -6.62
N ASP A 80 -2.85 -7.88 -7.87
CA ASP A 80 -2.13 -9.00 -8.49
C ASP A 80 -0.63 -8.73 -8.48
N ASP A 81 0.17 -9.75 -8.13
CA ASP A 81 1.62 -9.59 -8.08
C ASP A 81 2.22 -9.71 -9.49
N PRO A 82 2.76 -8.61 -10.06
CA PRO A 82 3.30 -8.64 -11.42
C PRO A 82 4.57 -9.49 -11.58
N LYS A 83 5.20 -9.87 -10.45
CA LYS A 83 6.44 -10.66 -10.44
C LYS A 83 6.20 -12.14 -10.14
N ARG A 84 4.91 -12.56 -9.99
CA ARG A 84 4.53 -13.95 -9.70
C ARG A 84 3.39 -14.42 -10.60
N SER A 85 3.55 -15.60 -11.17
CA SER A 85 2.49 -16.24 -11.97
C SER A 85 1.48 -17.04 -11.13
N ASN A 86 1.64 -17.07 -9.79
CA ASN A 86 0.72 -17.75 -8.90
C ASN A 86 -0.58 -16.93 -8.76
N PRO A 87 -1.75 -17.44 -9.20
CA PRO A 87 -3.01 -16.69 -9.17
C PRO A 87 -3.56 -16.46 -7.75
N LYS A 88 -2.96 -17.10 -6.75
CA LYS A 88 -3.26 -16.90 -5.33
C LYS A 88 -2.20 -16.09 -4.60
N ALA A 89 -1.31 -15.43 -5.32
CA ALA A 89 -0.39 -14.45 -4.79
C ALA A 89 -0.91 -13.04 -5.06
N GLY A 90 -0.76 -12.15 -4.08
CA GLY A 90 -1.01 -10.73 -4.25
C GLY A 90 0.17 -9.90 -3.79
N MET A 91 0.25 -8.66 -4.24
CA MET A 91 1.28 -7.70 -3.84
C MET A 91 0.66 -6.61 -2.98
N LEU A 92 1.19 -6.43 -1.76
CA LEU A 92 0.83 -5.34 -0.87
C LEU A 92 1.57 -4.07 -1.28
N GLY A 93 0.82 -3.01 -1.56
CA GLY A 93 1.34 -1.68 -1.79
C GLY A 93 0.67 -0.64 -0.90
N TYR A 94 1.40 0.39 -0.50
CA TYR A 94 0.87 1.48 0.33
C TYR A 94 1.68 2.76 0.23
N ALA A 95 0.99 3.87 0.49
CA ALA A 95 1.60 5.17 0.71
C ALA A 95 0.81 5.96 1.75
N MET A 96 1.48 6.88 2.46
CA MET A 96 0.89 7.70 3.50
C MET A 96 1.63 9.03 3.60
N SER A 97 0.91 10.12 3.85
CA SER A 97 1.48 11.43 4.13
C SER A 97 2.54 11.39 5.22
N GLU A 98 3.64 12.12 5.02
CA GLU A 98 4.81 12.16 5.91
C GLU A 98 4.45 12.56 7.35
N SER A 99 3.49 13.46 7.50
CA SER A 99 3.04 13.93 8.82
C SER A 99 2.45 12.82 9.73
N TYR A 100 2.10 11.68 9.14
CA TYR A 100 1.58 10.51 9.84
C TYR A 100 2.57 9.36 9.96
N TRP A 101 3.80 9.52 9.49
CA TRP A 101 4.84 8.51 9.61
C TRP A 101 5.31 8.31 11.08
N GLY A 102 5.87 7.15 11.36
CA GLY A 102 6.43 6.82 12.69
C GLY A 102 5.42 6.53 13.79
N LYS A 103 4.11 6.68 13.53
CA LYS A 103 3.03 6.53 14.51
C LYS A 103 2.40 5.11 14.53
N GLY A 104 2.89 4.17 13.73
CA GLY A 104 2.37 2.80 13.64
C GLY A 104 1.07 2.65 12.83
N LEU A 105 0.54 3.73 12.24
CA LEU A 105 -0.72 3.73 11.53
C LEU A 105 -0.68 2.82 10.29
N MET A 106 0.41 2.83 9.52
CA MET A 106 0.54 1.96 8.36
C MET A 106 0.59 0.47 8.76
N THR A 107 1.22 0.13 9.87
CA THR A 107 1.20 -1.26 10.39
C THR A 107 -0.21 -1.70 10.75
N GLU A 108 -0.99 -0.83 11.40
CA GLU A 108 -2.40 -1.08 11.75
C GLU A 108 -3.28 -1.28 10.51
N ALA A 109 -3.10 -0.43 9.49
CA ALA A 109 -3.79 -0.56 8.21
C ALA A 109 -3.41 -1.87 7.49
N ALA A 110 -2.10 -2.17 7.40
CA ALA A 110 -1.58 -3.35 6.71
C ALA A 110 -2.09 -4.65 7.34
N GLN A 111 -2.07 -4.78 8.66
CA GLN A 111 -2.62 -5.95 9.34
C GLN A 111 -4.10 -6.18 9.03
N THR A 112 -4.86 -5.12 8.87
CA THR A 112 -6.29 -5.21 8.52
C THR A 112 -6.49 -5.63 7.07
N VAL A 113 -5.71 -5.06 6.15
CA VAL A 113 -5.77 -5.43 4.73
C VAL A 113 -5.26 -6.85 4.49
N LEU A 114 -4.27 -7.33 5.23
CA LEU A 114 -3.78 -8.71 5.16
C LEU A 114 -4.85 -9.72 5.62
N ARG A 115 -5.60 -9.43 6.68
CA ARG A 115 -6.76 -10.27 7.05
C ARG A 115 -7.78 -10.35 5.92
N PHE A 116 -8.05 -9.22 5.26
CA PHE A 116 -8.93 -9.20 4.10
C PHE A 116 -8.36 -10.02 2.92
N ALA A 117 -7.07 -9.89 2.62
CA ALA A 117 -6.41 -10.61 1.54
C ALA A 117 -6.47 -12.13 1.74
N PHE A 118 -6.16 -12.62 2.93
CA PHE A 118 -6.17 -14.06 3.21
C PHE A 118 -7.57 -14.63 3.44
N GLY A 119 -8.51 -13.86 3.99
CA GLY A 119 -9.88 -14.29 4.22
C GLY A 119 -10.77 -14.12 2.98
N HIS A 120 -11.00 -12.88 2.58
CA HIS A 120 -11.99 -12.57 1.53
C HIS A 120 -11.48 -12.68 0.10
N MET A 121 -10.19 -12.40 -0.15
CA MET A 121 -9.59 -12.60 -1.47
C MET A 121 -9.09 -14.05 -1.63
N ALA A 122 -9.06 -14.81 -0.55
CA ALA A 122 -8.63 -16.22 -0.51
C ALA A 122 -7.20 -16.43 -1.06
N LEU A 123 -6.31 -15.43 -0.86
CA LEU A 123 -4.91 -15.55 -1.25
C LEU A 123 -4.18 -16.55 -0.33
N ASP A 124 -3.16 -17.21 -0.85
CA ASP A 124 -2.27 -18.10 -0.10
C ASP A 124 -0.94 -17.42 0.25
N LEU A 125 -0.61 -16.33 -0.48
CA LEU A 125 0.63 -15.58 -0.33
C LEU A 125 0.39 -14.09 -0.60
N VAL A 126 1.02 -13.23 0.19
CA VAL A 126 1.14 -11.80 -0.10
C VAL A 126 2.62 -11.45 -0.11
N SER A 127 3.09 -10.87 -1.22
CA SER A 127 4.42 -10.29 -1.37
C SER A 127 4.40 -8.79 -1.11
N ALA A 128 5.56 -8.23 -0.87
CA ALA A 128 5.79 -6.79 -0.87
C ALA A 128 7.21 -6.49 -1.34
N TYR A 129 7.36 -5.41 -2.07
CA TYR A 129 8.65 -4.96 -2.58
C TYR A 129 8.95 -3.59 -2.02
N CYS A 130 10.19 -3.34 -1.63
CA CYS A 130 10.61 -2.02 -1.18
C CYS A 130 12.06 -1.74 -1.54
N TYR A 131 12.36 -0.46 -1.73
CA TYR A 131 13.74 -0.05 -1.95
C TYR A 131 14.61 -0.31 -0.72
N PRO A 132 15.89 -0.72 -0.91
CA PRO A 132 16.79 -1.06 0.20
C PRO A 132 16.97 0.05 1.23
N HIS A 133 16.87 1.31 0.81
CA HIS A 133 16.99 2.48 1.68
C HIS A 133 15.70 2.79 2.46
N ASN A 134 14.54 2.21 2.08
CA ASN A 134 13.26 2.51 2.71
C ASN A 134 13.06 1.73 4.03
N LEU A 135 13.82 2.09 5.04
CA LEU A 135 13.80 1.43 6.37
C LEU A 135 12.41 1.51 7.05
N ARG A 136 11.60 2.52 6.70
CA ARG A 136 10.23 2.64 7.26
C ARG A 136 9.32 1.56 6.72
N SER A 137 9.35 1.31 5.41
CA SER A 137 8.59 0.22 4.79
C SER A 137 9.03 -1.13 5.34
N LYS A 138 10.33 -1.39 5.42
CA LYS A 138 10.87 -2.64 6.01
C LYS A 138 10.32 -2.91 7.42
N ARG A 139 10.31 -1.90 8.28
CA ARG A 139 9.76 -2.04 9.65
C ARG A 139 8.25 -2.31 9.67
N VAL A 140 7.49 -1.78 8.72
CA VAL A 140 6.06 -2.11 8.58
C VAL A 140 5.91 -3.57 8.20
N LEU A 141 6.65 -4.04 7.20
CA LEU A 141 6.60 -5.43 6.73
C LEU A 141 7.01 -6.42 7.84
N GLU A 142 8.11 -6.16 8.53
CA GLU A 142 8.57 -6.97 9.67
C GLU A 142 7.52 -7.06 10.78
N LYS A 143 6.90 -5.93 11.16
CA LYS A 143 5.85 -5.90 12.18
C LYS A 143 4.56 -6.60 11.74
N CYS A 144 4.33 -6.73 10.44
CA CYS A 144 3.23 -7.50 9.87
C CYS A 144 3.57 -8.99 9.70
N GLY A 145 4.79 -9.42 10.04
CA GLY A 145 5.21 -10.81 9.98
C GLY A 145 5.74 -11.27 8.63
N PHE A 146 6.05 -10.35 7.72
CA PHE A 146 6.72 -10.69 6.47
C PHE A 146 8.13 -11.19 6.72
N ALA A 147 8.53 -12.23 5.98
CA ALA A 147 9.90 -12.72 5.91
C ALA A 147 10.60 -12.12 4.69
N TYR A 148 11.87 -11.77 4.83
CA TYR A 148 12.71 -11.42 3.71
C TYR A 148 12.91 -12.64 2.81
N GLU A 149 12.68 -12.48 1.51
CA GLU A 149 12.75 -13.56 0.53
C GLU A 149 13.95 -13.43 -0.41
N GLY A 150 14.35 -12.20 -0.75
CA GLY A 150 15.47 -12.00 -1.63
C GLY A 150 15.64 -10.57 -2.13
N TRP A 151 16.64 -10.42 -3.01
CA TRP A 151 17.04 -9.17 -3.63
C TRP A 151 16.84 -9.26 -5.15
N LEU A 152 16.23 -8.24 -5.70
CA LEU A 152 16.03 -8.08 -7.14
C LEU A 152 16.90 -6.90 -7.62
N ALA A 153 18.00 -7.21 -8.27
CA ALA A 153 18.91 -6.18 -8.80
C ALA A 153 18.28 -5.47 -9.99
N GLN A 154 18.29 -4.12 -9.97
CA GLN A 154 17.82 -3.26 -11.07
C GLN A 154 16.45 -3.68 -11.64
N SER A 155 15.53 -4.03 -10.74
CA SER A 155 14.23 -4.62 -11.08
C SER A 155 13.17 -3.59 -11.43
N GLU A 156 13.40 -2.33 -11.10
CA GLU A 156 12.46 -1.25 -11.35
C GLU A 156 13.14 -0.04 -12.00
N LEU A 157 12.56 0.43 -13.11
CA LEU A 157 12.91 1.71 -13.70
C LEU A 157 12.02 2.79 -13.09
N ARG A 158 12.59 3.60 -12.20
CA ARG A 158 11.86 4.68 -11.55
C ARG A 158 11.60 5.84 -12.54
N PHE A 159 10.60 6.66 -12.26
CA PHE A 159 10.14 7.77 -13.11
C PHE A 159 11.24 8.77 -13.52
N ASP A 160 12.32 8.88 -12.75
CA ASP A 160 13.48 9.75 -13.02
C ASP A 160 14.60 9.09 -13.83
N GLY A 161 14.35 7.87 -14.32
CA GLY A 161 15.31 7.08 -15.11
C GLY A 161 16.30 6.27 -14.26
N ALA A 162 16.23 6.33 -12.94
CA ALA A 162 17.09 5.52 -12.08
C ALA A 162 16.64 4.06 -12.08
N LEU A 163 17.60 3.14 -12.29
CA LEU A 163 17.39 1.71 -12.07
C LEU A 163 17.53 1.41 -10.59
N MET A 164 16.45 0.90 -10.01
CA MET A 164 16.36 0.64 -8.58
C MET A 164 16.41 -0.86 -8.29
N ASP A 165 17.14 -1.20 -7.23
CA ASP A 165 17.06 -2.52 -6.62
C ASP A 165 15.84 -2.59 -5.72
N GLU A 166 15.28 -3.78 -5.56
CA GLU A 166 14.20 -4.03 -4.62
C GLU A 166 14.53 -5.18 -3.67
N GLU A 167 14.15 -5.04 -2.44
CA GLU A 167 14.07 -6.15 -1.51
C GLU A 167 12.67 -6.75 -1.54
N CYS A 168 12.63 -8.07 -1.69
CA CYS A 168 11.40 -8.84 -1.75
C CYS A 168 11.08 -9.43 -0.38
N TYR A 169 9.84 -9.25 0.06
CA TYR A 169 9.30 -9.79 1.30
C TYR A 169 8.06 -10.63 1.01
N VAL A 170 7.84 -11.68 1.79
CA VAL A 170 6.71 -12.59 1.62
C VAL A 170 6.03 -12.90 2.94
N LEU A 171 4.70 -12.98 2.90
CA LEU A 171 3.87 -13.48 3.98
C LEU A 171 2.97 -14.60 3.46
N LEU A 172 3.15 -15.79 4.01
CA LEU A 172 2.30 -16.94 3.69
C LEU A 172 1.08 -16.97 4.60
N LYS A 173 -0.05 -17.41 4.03
CA LYS A 173 -1.25 -17.68 4.82
C LYS A 173 -0.94 -18.73 5.88
N ASN A 174 -1.04 -18.33 7.13
CA ASN A 174 -0.88 -19.22 8.27
C ASN A 174 -2.20 -19.38 9.06
N LYS A 175 -2.18 -20.21 10.10
CA LYS A 175 -3.36 -20.44 10.93
C LYS A 175 -3.87 -19.18 11.67
N SER A 176 -3.02 -18.16 11.85
CA SER A 176 -3.38 -16.91 12.53
C SER A 176 -4.33 -16.00 11.72
N PHE A 177 -4.47 -16.26 10.42
CA PHE A 177 -5.42 -15.56 9.54
C PHE A 177 -6.68 -16.40 9.21
N LYS A 178 -6.92 -17.48 9.96
CA LYS A 178 -8.21 -18.19 9.91
C LYS A 178 -9.23 -17.37 10.68
N GLU A 179 -10.41 -17.20 10.08
CA GLU A 179 -11.60 -16.60 10.69
C GLU A 179 -11.93 -17.18 12.05
#